data_faaa729bcc0b606a0e1fb8829b064cbb
#
_entry.id   faaa729bcc0b606a0e1fb8829b064cbb
#
_cell.length_a   1.000
_cell.length_b   1.000
_cell.length_c   1.000
_cell.angle_alpha   90.00
_cell.angle_beta   90.00
_cell.angle_gamma   90.00
#
_symmetry.space_group_name_H-M   'P 1'
#
loop_
_entity.id
_entity.type
_entity.pdbx_description
1 polymer ?
#
loop_
_entity_poly.entity_id
_entity_poly.type
_entity_poly.pdbx_seq_one_letter_code
_entity_poly.pdbx_strand_id
1 'polypeptide(L)'
;MVHRAEVALLLKGVPYEFIQEDLANKSELLLKHNPVHKKVPVLLHGDRPAVCESLVVVEYVDEAFDGPPLLPSNPFARASARFWARFVNEKCWRSVWMALWTDGQVQASSAREAAKNLKLLEGQLPEGKRFFGGDTIGFLDIAMGGIAHWLGVFEEMAGVRLLTEEDHPLLCKWARDYKADDIVRQCLSERGRVLAELTARKDRYVSIAMTMAAKNY
;
A
#
# COMPACT_ATOMS: atom_id res chain seq x y z
N MET A 1 0.01 4.93 -2.27
CA MET A 1 0.62 5.18 -0.93
C MET A 1 -0.09 6.30 -0.17
N VAL A 2 -0.59 7.34 -0.85
CA VAL A 2 -1.39 8.44 -0.23
C VAL A 2 -2.60 7.89 0.53
N HIS A 3 -3.36 7.01 -0.08
CA HIS A 3 -4.51 6.33 0.52
C HIS A 3 -4.26 5.78 1.95
N ARG A 4 -3.01 5.41 2.32
CA ARG A 4 -2.68 4.97 3.68
C ARG A 4 -2.91 6.08 4.72
N ALA A 5 -2.47 7.29 4.37
CA ALA A 5 -2.66 8.46 5.24
C ALA A 5 -4.14 8.84 5.35
N GLU A 6 -4.87 8.82 4.22
CA GLU A 6 -6.30 9.14 4.20
C GLU A 6 -7.11 8.15 5.02
N VAL A 7 -6.89 6.83 4.84
CA VAL A 7 -7.57 5.81 5.64
C VAL A 7 -7.28 5.98 7.13
N ALA A 8 -6.03 6.23 7.51
CA ALA A 8 -5.67 6.44 8.91
C ALA A 8 -6.38 7.66 9.51
N LEU A 9 -6.39 8.80 8.81
CA LEU A 9 -7.07 10.02 9.26
C LEU A 9 -8.57 9.80 9.41
N LEU A 10 -9.22 9.16 8.44
CA LEU A 10 -10.64 8.88 8.49
C LEU A 10 -11.02 7.87 9.58
N LEU A 11 -10.22 6.82 9.80
CA LEU A 11 -10.44 5.86 10.90
C LEU A 11 -10.34 6.53 12.27
N LYS A 12 -9.51 7.58 12.40
CA LYS A 12 -9.40 8.38 13.60
C LYS A 12 -10.43 9.52 13.68
N GLY A 13 -11.26 9.70 12.65
CA GLY A 13 -12.23 10.80 12.59
C GLY A 13 -11.58 12.18 12.48
N VAL A 14 -10.35 12.28 11.99
CA VAL A 14 -9.60 13.52 11.87
C VAL A 14 -9.97 14.24 10.59
N PRO A 15 -10.55 15.44 10.64
CA PRO A 15 -10.77 16.25 9.44
C PRO A 15 -9.44 16.70 8.85
N TYR A 16 -9.33 16.67 7.52
CA TYR A 16 -8.13 17.10 6.82
C TYR A 16 -8.47 17.79 5.50
N GLU A 17 -7.58 18.65 5.05
CA GLU A 17 -7.59 19.21 3.71
C GLU A 17 -6.70 18.38 2.80
N PHE A 18 -7.23 17.94 1.66
CA PHE A 18 -6.48 17.21 0.66
C PHE A 18 -5.91 18.15 -0.39
N ILE A 19 -4.57 18.29 -0.41
CA ILE A 19 -3.86 19.08 -1.41
C ILE A 19 -3.34 18.15 -2.49
N GLN A 20 -3.90 18.25 -3.68
CA GLN A 20 -3.47 17.43 -4.80
C GLN A 20 -2.13 17.92 -5.36
N GLU A 21 -1.21 16.99 -5.60
CA GLU A 21 0.13 17.26 -6.11
C GLU A 21 0.32 16.71 -7.52
N ASP A 22 0.86 17.54 -8.42
CA ASP A 22 1.34 17.08 -9.72
C ASP A 22 2.78 16.57 -9.60
N LEU A 23 2.94 15.25 -9.61
CA LEU A 23 4.26 14.62 -9.48
C LEU A 23 5.19 14.81 -10.69
N ALA A 24 4.66 15.29 -11.83
CA ALA A 24 5.46 15.66 -12.99
C ALA A 24 6.02 17.09 -12.85
N ASN A 25 5.23 17.97 -12.22
CA ASN A 25 5.60 19.37 -11.94
C ASN A 25 5.36 19.67 -10.45
N LYS A 26 6.29 19.22 -9.61
CA LYS A 26 6.18 19.28 -8.15
C LYS A 26 6.11 20.71 -7.63
N SER A 27 5.14 20.96 -6.74
CA SER A 27 4.96 22.26 -6.13
C SER A 27 6.10 22.67 -5.21
N GLU A 28 6.26 23.97 -4.98
CA GLU A 28 7.17 24.52 -3.97
C GLU A 28 6.83 24.00 -2.57
N LEU A 29 5.53 23.82 -2.28
CA LEU A 29 5.05 23.28 -1.02
C LEU A 29 5.63 21.87 -0.77
N LEU A 30 5.52 20.97 -1.75
CA LEU A 30 6.09 19.63 -1.65
C LEU A 30 7.61 19.67 -1.48
N LEU A 31 8.29 20.47 -2.28
CA LEU A 31 9.76 20.57 -2.24
C LEU A 31 10.27 21.15 -0.94
N LYS A 32 9.54 22.11 -0.35
CA LYS A 32 9.84 22.71 0.97
C LYS A 32 9.68 21.70 2.09
N HIS A 33 8.56 20.95 2.10
CA HIS A 33 8.19 20.09 3.23
C HIS A 33 8.72 18.66 3.13
N ASN A 34 9.14 18.20 1.94
CA ASN A 34 9.83 16.94 1.76
C ASN A 34 11.05 17.10 0.82
N PRO A 35 12.07 17.87 1.22
CA PRO A 35 13.25 18.10 0.38
C PRO A 35 14.08 16.82 0.14
N VAL A 36 14.00 15.84 1.05
CA VAL A 36 14.78 14.60 1.02
C VAL A 36 14.29 13.67 -0.10
N HIS A 37 13.01 13.32 -0.06
CA HIS A 37 12.44 12.33 -1.00
C HIS A 37 11.62 12.97 -2.11
N LYS A 38 11.08 14.16 -1.90
CA LYS A 38 10.23 14.88 -2.86
C LYS A 38 9.06 14.01 -3.34
N LYS A 39 8.46 13.27 -2.41
CA LYS A 39 7.39 12.30 -2.65
C LYS A 39 6.18 12.59 -1.77
N VAL A 40 5.01 12.10 -2.18
CA VAL A 40 3.77 12.08 -1.39
C VAL A 40 3.56 10.68 -0.77
N PRO A 41 2.82 10.56 0.36
CA PRO A 41 2.18 11.64 1.11
C PRO A 41 3.16 12.46 1.96
N VAL A 42 2.74 13.69 2.26
CA VAL A 42 3.32 14.56 3.28
C VAL A 42 2.16 15.07 4.14
N LEU A 43 2.24 14.88 5.44
CA LEU A 43 1.26 15.37 6.39
C LEU A 43 1.78 16.64 7.07
N LEU A 44 1.00 17.71 6.98
CA LEU A 44 1.22 18.95 7.74
C LEU A 44 0.24 18.99 8.90
N HIS A 45 0.70 19.24 10.13
CA HIS A 45 -0.13 19.32 11.32
C HIS A 45 0.18 20.59 12.11
N GLY A 46 -0.58 21.65 11.84
CA GLY A 46 -0.32 22.98 12.39
C GLY A 46 1.07 23.47 12.01
N ASP A 47 1.78 24.10 12.96
CA ASP A 47 3.13 24.65 12.77
C ASP A 47 4.26 23.62 12.98
N ARG A 48 3.91 22.33 13.11
CA ARG A 48 4.90 21.26 13.34
C ARG A 48 5.68 20.94 12.07
N PRO A 49 6.88 20.35 12.20
CA PRO A 49 7.59 19.78 11.05
C PRO A 49 6.72 18.78 10.29
N ALA A 50 6.86 18.77 8.98
CA ALA A 50 6.11 17.87 8.12
C ALA A 50 6.45 16.39 8.40
N VAL A 51 5.45 15.52 8.42
CA VAL A 51 5.62 14.07 8.56
C VAL A 51 5.59 13.45 7.17
N CYS A 52 6.69 12.78 6.82
CA CYS A 52 6.89 12.11 5.53
C CYS A 52 6.95 10.59 5.72
N GLU A 53 6.84 9.84 4.62
CA GLU A 53 6.73 8.38 4.56
C GLU A 53 5.39 7.84 5.05
N SER A 54 4.69 7.14 4.14
CA SER A 54 3.28 6.78 4.35
C SER A 54 3.00 5.97 5.61
N LEU A 55 3.89 5.05 6.01
CA LEU A 55 3.72 4.27 7.24
C LEU A 55 4.08 5.09 8.49
N VAL A 56 5.04 6.00 8.39
CA VAL A 56 5.35 6.95 9.47
C VAL A 56 4.19 7.89 9.69
N VAL A 57 3.54 8.36 8.62
CA VAL A 57 2.31 9.16 8.72
C VAL A 57 1.20 8.39 9.44
N VAL A 58 0.99 7.10 9.11
CA VAL A 58 -0.03 6.27 9.78
C VAL A 58 0.28 6.12 11.28
N GLU A 59 1.54 5.86 11.66
CA GLU A 59 1.94 5.77 13.06
C GLU A 59 1.76 7.11 13.79
N TYR A 60 2.18 8.19 13.15
CA TYR A 60 1.97 9.54 13.72
C TYR A 60 0.50 9.87 13.96
N VAL A 61 -0.37 9.53 13.01
CA VAL A 61 -1.82 9.71 13.13
C VAL A 61 -2.37 8.86 14.27
N ASP A 62 -1.89 7.62 14.43
CA ASP A 62 -2.31 6.74 15.51
C ASP A 62 -1.94 7.28 16.90
N GLU A 63 -0.76 7.88 17.02
CA GLU A 63 -0.23 8.41 18.29
C GLU A 63 -0.69 9.84 18.61
N ALA A 64 -0.92 10.68 17.59
CA ALA A 64 -1.19 12.10 17.75
C ALA A 64 -2.67 12.46 17.90
N PHE A 65 -3.57 11.55 17.51
CA PHE A 65 -5.01 11.79 17.54
C PHE A 65 -5.75 10.69 18.29
N ASP A 66 -6.81 11.08 18.99
CA ASP A 66 -7.72 10.16 19.66
C ASP A 66 -8.47 9.28 18.64
N GLY A 67 -9.09 8.20 19.14
CA GLY A 67 -9.89 7.28 18.34
C GLY A 67 -9.38 5.84 18.38
N PRO A 68 -9.94 4.94 17.57
CA PRO A 68 -9.58 3.53 17.59
C PRO A 68 -8.08 3.32 17.30
N PRO A 69 -7.36 2.50 18.10
CA PRO A 69 -5.95 2.26 17.86
C PRO A 69 -5.73 1.48 16.55
N LEU A 70 -4.82 1.96 15.73
CA LEU A 70 -4.43 1.29 14.48
C LEU A 70 -3.33 0.25 14.74
N LEU A 71 -2.44 0.51 15.70
CA LEU A 71 -1.43 -0.43 16.15
C LEU A 71 -1.87 -1.16 17.43
N PRO A 72 -1.54 -2.44 17.58
CA PRO A 72 -1.84 -3.18 18.81
C PRO A 72 -1.18 -2.56 20.05
N SER A 73 -1.86 -2.59 21.18
CA SER A 73 -1.28 -2.14 22.47
C SER A 73 -0.18 -3.09 22.98
N ASN A 74 -0.29 -4.38 22.72
CA ASN A 74 0.73 -5.35 23.08
C ASN A 74 2.03 -5.08 22.30
N PRO A 75 3.20 -4.92 22.96
CA PRO A 75 4.46 -4.58 22.30
C PRO A 75 4.93 -5.59 21.26
N PHE A 76 4.72 -6.89 21.50
CA PHE A 76 5.11 -7.95 20.56
C PHE A 76 4.22 -7.92 19.31
N ALA A 77 2.90 -7.85 19.48
CA ALA A 77 1.96 -7.74 18.36
C ALA A 77 2.22 -6.47 17.54
N ARG A 78 2.53 -5.35 18.19
CA ARG A 78 2.91 -4.09 17.54
C ARG A 78 4.21 -4.22 16.73
N ALA A 79 5.22 -4.88 17.29
CA ALA A 79 6.47 -5.15 16.58
C ALA A 79 6.24 -6.06 15.38
N SER A 80 5.40 -7.10 15.51
CA SER A 80 5.00 -7.98 14.42
C SER A 80 4.27 -7.21 13.30
N ALA A 81 3.32 -6.35 13.64
CA ALA A 81 2.60 -5.52 12.65
C ALA A 81 3.56 -4.63 11.84
N ARG A 82 4.55 -4.01 12.51
CA ARG A 82 5.60 -3.20 11.84
C ARG A 82 6.51 -4.06 10.96
N PHE A 83 6.91 -5.23 11.42
CA PHE A 83 7.72 -6.17 10.63
C PHE A 83 7.02 -6.56 9.34
N TRP A 84 5.75 -6.96 9.42
CA TRP A 84 4.99 -7.38 8.25
C TRP A 84 4.67 -6.21 7.30
N ALA A 85 4.39 -5.02 7.82
CA ALA A 85 4.21 -3.83 6.99
C ALA A 85 5.50 -3.46 6.24
N ARG A 86 6.67 -3.61 6.86
CA ARG A 86 7.97 -3.45 6.21
C ARG A 86 8.20 -4.54 5.16
N PHE A 87 7.88 -5.79 5.47
CA PHE A 87 7.94 -6.90 4.50
C PHE A 87 7.07 -6.63 3.27
N VAL A 88 5.85 -6.11 3.45
CA VAL A 88 4.98 -5.68 2.34
C VAL A 88 5.70 -4.68 1.44
N ASN A 89 6.31 -3.66 2.00
CA ASN A 89 6.96 -2.60 1.22
C ASN A 89 8.25 -3.06 0.53
N GLU A 90 9.11 -3.80 1.24
CA GLU A 90 10.46 -4.11 0.76
C GLU A 90 10.53 -5.38 -0.06
N LYS A 91 9.72 -6.39 0.27
CA LYS A 91 9.76 -7.71 -0.37
C LYS A 91 8.55 -7.97 -1.27
N CYS A 92 7.34 -7.85 -0.70
CA CYS A 92 6.14 -8.22 -1.43
C CYS A 92 5.90 -7.31 -2.64
N TRP A 93 5.87 -6.00 -2.45
CA TRP A 93 5.70 -5.06 -3.57
C TRP A 93 6.80 -5.16 -4.61
N ARG A 94 8.03 -5.42 -4.21
CA ARG A 94 9.12 -5.60 -5.16
C ARG A 94 8.90 -6.81 -6.06
N SER A 95 8.58 -7.98 -5.49
CA SER A 95 8.33 -9.19 -6.28
C SER A 95 7.09 -9.05 -7.18
N VAL A 96 6.02 -8.44 -6.67
CA VAL A 96 4.82 -8.10 -7.45
C VAL A 96 5.18 -7.17 -8.61
N TRP A 97 5.92 -6.09 -8.36
CA TRP A 97 6.33 -5.13 -9.38
C TRP A 97 7.15 -5.78 -10.50
N MET A 98 8.13 -6.60 -10.12
CA MET A 98 8.97 -7.32 -11.08
C MET A 98 8.15 -8.34 -11.89
N ALA A 99 7.23 -9.06 -11.27
CA ALA A 99 6.36 -10.01 -11.97
C ALA A 99 5.42 -9.35 -12.98
N LEU A 100 5.01 -8.11 -12.73
CA LEU A 100 4.07 -7.38 -13.58
C LEU A 100 4.73 -6.63 -14.74
N TRP A 101 5.97 -6.17 -14.57
CA TRP A 101 6.61 -5.22 -15.49
C TRP A 101 7.91 -5.71 -16.12
N THR A 102 8.26 -6.98 -15.93
CA THR A 102 9.35 -7.65 -16.66
C THR A 102 8.79 -8.80 -17.51
N ASP A 103 9.66 -9.47 -18.24
CA ASP A 103 9.32 -10.61 -19.09
C ASP A 103 10.24 -11.82 -18.84
N GLY A 104 9.99 -12.90 -19.56
CA GLY A 104 10.82 -14.10 -19.61
C GLY A 104 11.11 -14.71 -18.24
N GLN A 105 12.37 -15.06 -17.99
CA GLN A 105 12.80 -15.75 -16.77
C GLN A 105 12.67 -14.87 -15.51
N VAL A 106 12.92 -13.55 -15.64
CA VAL A 106 12.80 -12.59 -14.52
C VAL A 106 11.34 -12.52 -14.07
N GLN A 107 10.40 -12.37 -15.01
CA GLN A 107 8.97 -12.37 -14.72
C GLN A 107 8.55 -13.66 -14.00
N ALA A 108 8.89 -14.83 -14.56
CA ALA A 108 8.51 -16.12 -14.02
C ALA A 108 9.08 -16.37 -12.61
N SER A 109 10.33 -15.98 -12.34
CA SER A 109 10.94 -16.11 -11.01
C SER A 109 10.29 -15.15 -10.01
N SER A 110 10.03 -13.90 -10.42
CA SER A 110 9.40 -12.88 -9.58
C SER A 110 7.94 -13.22 -9.28
N ALA A 111 7.19 -13.83 -10.22
CA ALA A 111 5.83 -14.28 -9.98
C ALA A 111 5.78 -15.40 -8.92
N ARG A 112 6.72 -16.36 -8.97
CA ARG A 112 6.83 -17.39 -7.93
C ARG A 112 7.18 -16.78 -6.55
N GLU A 113 8.08 -15.80 -6.53
CA GLU A 113 8.42 -15.09 -5.29
C GLU A 113 7.23 -14.27 -4.76
N ALA A 114 6.49 -13.59 -5.63
CA ALA A 114 5.29 -12.85 -5.26
C ALA A 114 4.22 -13.77 -4.67
N ALA A 115 3.94 -14.91 -5.29
CA ALA A 115 2.99 -15.90 -4.79
C ALA A 115 3.41 -16.41 -3.39
N LYS A 116 4.71 -16.74 -3.21
CA LYS A 116 5.25 -17.13 -1.90
C LYS A 116 5.09 -16.03 -0.86
N ASN A 117 5.39 -14.77 -1.21
CA ASN A 117 5.27 -13.64 -0.30
C ASN A 117 3.81 -13.36 0.09
N LEU A 118 2.88 -13.48 -0.87
CA LEU A 118 1.44 -13.36 -0.60
C LEU A 118 0.97 -14.49 0.33
N LYS A 119 1.46 -15.72 0.15
CA LYS A 119 1.11 -16.84 1.03
C LYS A 119 1.61 -16.65 2.47
N LEU A 120 2.81 -16.09 2.64
CA LEU A 120 3.33 -15.72 3.96
C LEU A 120 2.45 -14.66 4.64
N LEU A 121 2.00 -13.67 3.89
CA LEU A 121 1.07 -12.64 4.38
C LEU A 121 -0.30 -13.22 4.70
N GLU A 122 -0.83 -14.10 3.87
CA GLU A 122 -2.08 -14.81 4.15
C GLU A 122 -2.05 -15.52 5.52
N GLY A 123 -0.93 -16.16 5.84
CA GLY A 123 -0.72 -16.83 7.11
C GLY A 123 -0.68 -15.90 8.34
N GLN A 124 -0.69 -14.57 8.14
CA GLN A 124 -0.76 -13.60 9.24
C GLN A 124 -2.19 -13.14 9.56
N LEU A 125 -3.17 -13.51 8.72
CA LEU A 125 -4.58 -13.25 9.04
C LEU A 125 -4.98 -14.06 10.25
N PRO A 126 -5.47 -13.42 11.32
CA PRO A 126 -5.91 -14.16 12.50
C PRO A 126 -7.13 -15.04 12.18
N GLU A 127 -7.17 -16.23 12.72
CA GLU A 127 -8.24 -17.18 12.46
C GLU A 127 -9.61 -16.60 12.79
N GLY A 128 -10.56 -16.73 11.86
CA GLY A 128 -11.92 -16.24 12.01
C GLY A 128 -12.09 -14.71 11.96
N LYS A 129 -11.01 -13.95 11.72
CA LYS A 129 -11.07 -12.48 11.66
C LYS A 129 -11.18 -11.96 10.22
N ARG A 130 -11.78 -10.76 10.10
CA ARG A 130 -11.93 -10.08 8.81
C ARG A 130 -10.66 -9.39 8.35
N PHE A 131 -9.87 -8.87 9.30
CA PHE A 131 -8.72 -8.02 9.05
C PHE A 131 -7.49 -8.51 9.82
N PHE A 132 -6.32 -8.04 9.42
CA PHE A 132 -5.07 -8.25 10.16
C PHE A 132 -5.12 -7.58 11.54
N GLY A 133 -5.89 -6.49 11.67
CA GLY A 133 -6.19 -5.85 12.95
C GLY A 133 -7.24 -6.59 13.78
N GLY A 134 -7.77 -7.71 13.31
CA GLY A 134 -8.83 -8.47 13.96
C GLY A 134 -10.21 -8.16 13.40
N ASP A 135 -11.10 -7.62 14.21
CA ASP A 135 -12.46 -7.26 13.79
C ASP A 135 -12.55 -5.87 13.14
N THR A 136 -11.49 -5.06 13.31
CA THR A 136 -11.36 -3.72 12.73
C THR A 136 -10.09 -3.59 11.91
N ILE A 137 -10.08 -2.62 10.99
CA ILE A 137 -8.91 -2.30 10.18
C ILE A 137 -7.78 -1.81 11.08
N GLY A 138 -6.60 -2.44 10.98
CA GLY A 138 -5.40 -2.08 11.70
C GLY A 138 -4.26 -1.63 10.78
N PHE A 139 -3.11 -1.39 11.38
CA PHE A 139 -1.92 -0.89 10.70
C PHE A 139 -1.47 -1.74 9.50
N LEU A 140 -1.48 -3.08 9.64
CA LEU A 140 -1.08 -3.97 8.55
C LEU A 140 -2.10 -3.97 7.41
N ASP A 141 -3.40 -3.86 7.70
CA ASP A 141 -4.44 -3.71 6.69
C ASP A 141 -4.22 -2.46 5.84
N ILE A 142 -3.93 -1.34 6.50
CA ILE A 142 -3.61 -0.07 5.84
C ILE A 142 -2.34 -0.20 4.99
N ALA A 143 -1.31 -0.87 5.51
CA ALA A 143 -0.06 -1.10 4.77
C ALA A 143 -0.31 -1.93 3.50
N MET A 144 -1.21 -2.91 3.56
CA MET A 144 -1.58 -3.80 2.47
C MET A 144 -2.67 -3.25 1.54
N GLY A 145 -3.32 -2.15 1.88
CA GLY A 145 -4.43 -1.58 1.12
C GLY A 145 -4.18 -1.40 -0.38
N GLY A 146 -2.92 -1.14 -0.76
CA GLY A 146 -2.52 -1.10 -2.17
C GLY A 146 -2.68 -2.45 -2.89
N ILE A 147 -2.43 -3.57 -2.20
CA ILE A 147 -2.66 -4.91 -2.75
C ILE A 147 -4.15 -5.15 -2.95
N ALA A 148 -4.97 -4.79 -1.97
CA ALA A 148 -6.41 -4.95 -2.07
C ALA A 148 -7.01 -4.17 -3.25
N HIS A 149 -6.52 -2.95 -3.50
CA HIS A 149 -7.15 -2.02 -4.45
C HIS A 149 -6.52 -2.03 -5.84
N TRP A 150 -5.19 -1.96 -5.94
CA TRP A 150 -4.52 -1.74 -7.21
C TRP A 150 -3.97 -3.00 -7.87
N LEU A 151 -3.69 -4.06 -7.11
CA LEU A 151 -3.09 -5.26 -7.67
C LEU A 151 -3.93 -5.81 -8.84
N GLY A 152 -5.24 -5.95 -8.69
CA GLY A 152 -6.10 -6.43 -9.76
C GLY A 152 -6.14 -5.55 -11.02
N VAL A 153 -5.89 -4.24 -10.91
CA VAL A 153 -5.75 -3.35 -12.07
C VAL A 153 -4.41 -3.58 -12.76
N PHE A 154 -3.33 -3.70 -11.99
CA PHE A 154 -2.00 -4.02 -12.54
C PHE A 154 -1.96 -5.39 -13.21
N GLU A 155 -2.59 -6.40 -12.62
CA GLU A 155 -2.71 -7.75 -13.20
C GLU A 155 -3.42 -7.74 -14.54
N GLU A 156 -4.51 -6.98 -14.66
CA GLU A 156 -5.24 -6.80 -15.92
C GLU A 156 -4.36 -6.17 -17.00
N MET A 157 -3.61 -5.12 -16.65
CA MET A 157 -2.72 -4.42 -17.58
C MET A 157 -1.52 -5.27 -18.02
N ALA A 158 -1.00 -6.07 -17.11
CA ALA A 158 0.19 -6.91 -17.35
C ALA A 158 -0.14 -8.27 -17.97
N GLY A 159 -1.42 -8.70 -17.91
CA GLY A 159 -1.83 -10.03 -18.31
C GLY A 159 -1.30 -11.16 -17.40
N VAL A 160 -0.99 -10.82 -16.14
CA VAL A 160 -0.43 -11.75 -15.14
C VAL A 160 -1.35 -11.83 -13.94
N ARG A 161 -1.57 -13.02 -13.42
CA ARG A 161 -2.34 -13.26 -12.20
C ARG A 161 -1.42 -13.69 -11.07
N LEU A 162 -1.46 -12.96 -9.95
CA LEU A 162 -0.64 -13.20 -8.74
C LEU A 162 -1.50 -13.52 -7.52
N LEU A 163 -2.70 -12.92 -7.44
CA LEU A 163 -3.63 -13.11 -6.34
C LEU A 163 -4.88 -13.84 -6.86
N THR A 164 -5.03 -15.11 -6.50
CA THR A 164 -6.14 -15.97 -6.95
C THR A 164 -6.90 -16.57 -5.77
N GLU A 165 -8.18 -16.89 -5.97
CA GLU A 165 -8.98 -17.60 -4.95
C GLU A 165 -8.44 -19.02 -4.69
N GLU A 166 -7.80 -19.64 -5.66
CA GLU A 166 -7.22 -20.99 -5.54
C GLU A 166 -6.01 -20.99 -4.60
N ASP A 167 -5.08 -20.04 -4.81
CA ASP A 167 -3.81 -20.01 -4.07
C ASP A 167 -3.90 -19.22 -2.76
N HIS A 168 -4.75 -18.15 -2.74
CA HIS A 168 -4.79 -17.16 -1.66
C HIS A 168 -6.24 -16.82 -1.25
N PRO A 169 -7.07 -17.81 -0.86
CA PRO A 169 -8.50 -17.60 -0.59
C PRO A 169 -8.77 -16.60 0.54
N LEU A 170 -7.94 -16.61 1.60
CA LEU A 170 -8.12 -15.71 2.73
C LEU A 170 -7.72 -14.27 2.37
N LEU A 171 -6.65 -14.08 1.59
CA LEU A 171 -6.28 -12.74 1.11
C LEU A 171 -7.28 -12.19 0.11
N CYS A 172 -7.85 -13.01 -0.75
CA CYS A 172 -8.92 -12.60 -1.67
C CYS A 172 -10.16 -12.15 -0.89
N LYS A 173 -10.56 -12.92 0.14
CA LYS A 173 -11.65 -12.52 1.04
C LYS A 173 -11.33 -11.22 1.77
N TRP A 174 -10.15 -11.12 2.39
CA TRP A 174 -9.69 -9.91 3.05
C TRP A 174 -9.72 -8.69 2.12
N ALA A 175 -9.23 -8.82 0.88
CA ALA A 175 -9.22 -7.73 -0.08
C ALA A 175 -10.63 -7.26 -0.47
N ARG A 176 -11.60 -8.17 -0.54
CA ARG A 176 -13.02 -7.80 -0.72
C ARG A 176 -13.56 -7.06 0.49
N ASP A 177 -13.35 -7.62 1.69
CA ASP A 177 -13.80 -7.03 2.95
C ASP A 177 -13.20 -5.65 3.20
N TYR A 178 -11.90 -5.48 2.91
CA TYR A 178 -11.20 -4.19 3.02
C TYR A 178 -11.78 -3.13 2.07
N LYS A 179 -12.00 -3.49 0.80
CA LYS A 179 -12.60 -2.57 -0.18
C LYS A 179 -14.07 -2.26 0.08
N ALA A 180 -14.77 -3.16 0.76
CA ALA A 180 -16.18 -2.97 1.12
C ALA A 180 -16.38 -2.11 2.37
N ASP A 181 -15.35 -1.86 3.15
CA ASP A 181 -15.42 -1.01 4.34
C ASP A 181 -15.78 0.43 3.97
N ASP A 182 -16.71 1.03 4.70
CA ASP A 182 -17.27 2.36 4.37
C ASP A 182 -16.25 3.49 4.45
N ILE A 183 -15.26 3.38 5.33
CA ILE A 183 -14.18 4.36 5.46
C ILE A 183 -13.19 4.19 4.30
N VAL A 184 -12.78 2.96 4.03
CA VAL A 184 -11.86 2.67 2.93
C VAL A 184 -12.43 3.11 1.59
N ARG A 185 -13.72 2.85 1.34
CA ARG A 185 -14.41 3.23 0.10
C ARG A 185 -14.31 4.72 -0.22
N GLN A 186 -14.30 5.58 0.79
CA GLN A 186 -14.15 7.03 0.62
C GLN A 186 -12.77 7.42 0.08
N CYS A 187 -11.75 6.58 0.32
CA CYS A 187 -10.36 6.82 -0.14
C CYS A 187 -10.05 6.10 -1.46
N LEU A 188 -10.97 5.29 -1.99
CA LEU A 188 -10.70 4.54 -3.21
C LEU A 188 -11.00 5.37 -4.45
N SER A 189 -10.01 5.49 -5.32
CA SER A 189 -10.22 6.06 -6.65
C SER A 189 -11.08 5.13 -7.51
N GLU A 190 -11.87 5.70 -8.39
CA GLU A 190 -12.65 4.94 -9.35
C GLU A 190 -11.73 4.08 -10.23
N ARG A 191 -12.10 2.79 -10.42
CA ARG A 191 -11.29 1.80 -11.13
C ARG A 191 -10.93 2.23 -12.56
N GLY A 192 -11.89 2.79 -13.30
CA GLY A 192 -11.68 3.22 -14.68
C GLY A 192 -10.65 4.35 -14.78
N ARG A 193 -10.70 5.31 -13.86
CA ARG A 193 -9.72 6.40 -13.77
C ARG A 193 -8.33 5.84 -13.44
N VAL A 194 -8.23 4.95 -12.47
CA VAL A 194 -6.96 4.30 -12.10
C VAL A 194 -6.37 3.56 -13.30
N LEU A 195 -7.18 2.76 -14.00
CA LEU A 195 -6.73 2.02 -15.19
C LEU A 195 -6.19 2.96 -16.28
N ALA A 196 -6.90 4.04 -16.58
CA ALA A 196 -6.46 5.02 -17.59
C ALA A 196 -5.14 5.70 -17.21
N GLU A 197 -5.01 6.17 -15.95
CA GLU A 197 -3.79 6.81 -15.45
C GLU A 197 -2.59 5.86 -15.45
N LEU A 198 -2.80 4.60 -15.08
CA LEU A 198 -1.74 3.59 -15.06
C LEU A 198 -1.33 3.17 -16.48
N THR A 199 -2.31 3.03 -17.39
CA THR A 199 -2.04 2.71 -18.79
C THR A 199 -1.17 3.77 -19.44
N ALA A 200 -1.45 5.05 -19.21
CA ALA A 200 -0.63 6.16 -19.71
C ALA A 200 0.82 6.15 -19.19
N ARG A 201 1.10 5.42 -18.10
CA ARG A 201 2.43 5.32 -17.48
C ARG A 201 3.09 3.94 -17.63
N LYS A 202 2.50 3.04 -18.39
CA LYS A 202 2.95 1.65 -18.53
C LYS A 202 4.42 1.55 -18.94
N ASP A 203 4.83 2.26 -19.98
CA ASP A 203 6.22 2.21 -20.49
C ASP A 203 7.24 2.67 -19.45
N ARG A 204 6.87 3.67 -18.63
CA ARG A 204 7.70 4.12 -17.52
C ARG A 204 7.85 3.03 -16.45
N TYR A 205 6.79 2.27 -16.15
CA TYR A 205 6.84 1.18 -15.17
C TYR A 205 7.72 0.04 -15.65
N VAL A 206 7.59 -0.34 -16.92
CA VAL A 206 8.46 -1.34 -17.57
C VAL A 206 9.91 -0.88 -17.51
N SER A 207 10.23 0.35 -17.91
CA SER A 207 11.59 0.90 -17.86
C SER A 207 12.20 0.86 -16.44
N ILE A 208 11.42 1.20 -15.42
CA ILE A 208 11.87 1.13 -14.02
C ILE A 208 12.15 -0.33 -13.62
N ALA A 209 11.27 -1.27 -13.95
CA ALA A 209 11.43 -2.68 -13.60
C ALA A 209 12.65 -3.29 -14.28
N MET A 210 12.87 -3.01 -15.57
CA MET A 210 14.04 -3.47 -16.31
C MET A 210 15.35 -2.90 -15.73
N THR A 211 15.35 -1.64 -15.30
CA THR A 211 16.51 -1.04 -14.61
C THR A 211 16.79 -1.71 -13.27
N MET A 212 15.73 -2.08 -12.53
CA MET A 212 15.87 -2.82 -11.28
C MET A 212 16.37 -4.25 -11.48
N ALA A 213 15.94 -4.92 -12.56
CA ALA A 213 16.42 -6.25 -12.94
C ALA A 213 17.93 -6.22 -13.22
N ALA A 214 18.40 -5.28 -14.02
CA ALA A 214 19.80 -5.14 -14.39
C ALA A 214 20.77 -4.87 -13.23
N LYS A 215 20.29 -4.28 -12.13
CA LYS A 215 21.10 -3.99 -10.93
C LYS A 215 21.29 -5.18 -9.99
N ASN A 216 20.60 -6.29 -10.22
CA ASN A 216 20.67 -7.49 -9.38
C ASN A 216 21.50 -8.62 -10.02
N TYR A 217 22.12 -8.34 -11.16
CA TYR A 217 23.12 -9.16 -11.84
C TYR A 217 24.44 -8.38 -11.86
#